data_5f674931df4a054a3937677ff30351f9
#
_entry.id   5f674931df4a054a3937677ff30351f9
#
_cell.length_a   1.000
_cell.length_b   1.000
_cell.length_c   1.000
_cell.angle_alpha   90.00
_cell.angle_beta   90.00
_cell.angle_gamma   90.00
#
_symmetry.space_group_name_H-M   'P 1'
#
loop_
_entity.id
_entity.type
_entity.pdbx_description
1 polymer ?
#
loop_
_entity_poly.entity_id
_entity_poly.type
_entity_poly.pdbx_seq_one_letter_code
_entity_poly.pdbx_strand_id
1 'polypeptide(L)'
;MTVGTRVFAASKLALADDAPLYMRVKRLVNEAMNDGTLRSGDAIPSERDVAELLNVSRVTVRRAFTEMVNEGLLTQKRGSGTYVGGVPQRLEQPLSRLTSFSEDMKLRGLETRAEWLSRATELATPEEALKLSLSPSDKVSRFKRLRFANDVPLAIEEAVIPERFLPDANLVQASLYAALDARGFKPVRALQRLHAIGLEPQEAALLEVETGAAALFIERVSYLADGRAVEFTTSHYRGDLYDFVAELSLAAETLP
;
A
#
# COMPACT_ATOMS: atom_id res chain seq x y z
N MET A 1 3.94 16.68 -27.56
CA MET A 1 4.10 17.20 -26.20
C MET A 1 3.73 16.08 -25.23
N THR A 2 4.59 15.73 -24.31
CA THR A 2 4.29 14.73 -23.28
C THR A 2 3.26 15.27 -22.29
N VAL A 3 2.57 14.39 -21.55
CA VAL A 3 1.60 14.78 -20.51
C VAL A 3 2.25 15.72 -19.51
N GLY A 4 3.46 15.41 -19.06
CA GLY A 4 4.24 16.28 -18.16
C GLY A 4 4.44 17.68 -18.71
N THR A 5 4.75 17.85 -20.01
CA THR A 5 4.92 19.18 -20.62
C THR A 5 3.64 20.01 -20.55
N ARG A 6 2.46 19.39 -20.69
CA ARG A 6 1.16 20.09 -20.61
C ARG A 6 0.89 20.64 -19.21
N VAL A 7 1.20 19.89 -18.18
CA VAL A 7 1.02 20.30 -16.76
C VAL A 7 1.79 21.59 -16.49
N PHE A 8 3.06 21.65 -16.85
CA PHE A 8 3.90 22.82 -16.60
C PHE A 8 3.60 24.00 -17.53
N ALA A 9 3.18 23.74 -18.76
CA ALA A 9 2.83 24.82 -19.72
C ALA A 9 1.48 25.48 -19.41
N ALA A 10 0.52 24.74 -18.85
CA ALA A 10 -0.81 25.25 -18.50
C ALA A 10 -0.83 25.99 -17.15
N SER A 11 0.17 25.76 -16.29
CA SER A 11 0.19 26.34 -14.95
C SER A 11 0.89 27.69 -14.92
N LYS A 12 0.14 28.70 -14.50
CA LYS A 12 0.75 29.92 -13.95
C LYS A 12 1.03 29.62 -12.47
N LEU A 13 2.31 29.55 -12.08
CA LEU A 13 2.66 29.58 -10.65
C LEU A 13 1.93 30.80 -10.05
N ALA A 14 0.91 30.56 -9.21
CA ALA A 14 0.05 31.62 -8.71
C ALA A 14 0.90 32.73 -8.09
N LEU A 15 0.77 33.95 -8.62
CA LEU A 15 1.57 35.10 -8.24
C LEU A 15 1.31 35.61 -6.81
N ALA A 16 0.28 35.06 -6.15
CA ALA A 16 -0.23 35.47 -4.84
C ALA A 16 0.17 34.56 -3.68
N ASP A 17 1.18 33.71 -3.83
CA ASP A 17 1.58 32.75 -2.79
C ASP A 17 2.97 33.10 -2.25
N ASP A 18 3.06 33.40 -0.93
CA ASP A 18 4.32 33.73 -0.24
C ASP A 18 5.23 32.50 0.00
N ALA A 19 4.80 31.30 -0.40
CA ALA A 19 5.60 30.10 -0.26
C ALA A 19 6.84 30.12 -1.17
N PRO A 20 7.98 29.56 -0.72
CA PRO A 20 9.19 29.44 -1.52
C PRO A 20 8.91 28.79 -2.89
N LEU A 21 9.52 29.29 -3.97
CA LEU A 21 9.26 28.85 -5.35
C LEU A 21 9.40 27.32 -5.53
N TYR A 22 10.36 26.68 -4.87
CA TYR A 22 10.52 25.23 -4.97
C TYR A 22 9.33 24.46 -4.37
N MET A 23 8.71 24.95 -3.28
CA MET A 23 7.50 24.37 -2.70
C MET A 23 6.29 24.53 -3.62
N ARG A 24 6.23 25.63 -4.36
CA ARG A 24 5.17 25.86 -5.35
C ARG A 24 5.31 24.92 -6.53
N VAL A 25 6.55 24.62 -6.98
CA VAL A 25 6.82 23.58 -7.98
C VAL A 25 6.40 22.20 -7.48
N LYS A 26 6.74 21.85 -6.23
CA LYS A 26 6.29 20.59 -5.61
C LYS A 26 4.77 20.47 -5.57
N ARG A 27 4.09 21.53 -5.12
CA ARG A 27 2.62 21.57 -5.06
C ARG A 27 1.98 21.32 -6.42
N LEU A 28 2.48 21.98 -7.47
CA LEU A 28 2.00 21.81 -8.83
C LEU A 28 2.08 20.36 -9.31
N VAL A 29 3.21 19.70 -9.06
CA VAL A 29 3.37 18.29 -9.42
C VAL A 29 2.42 17.40 -8.60
N ASN A 30 2.31 17.65 -7.28
CA ASN A 30 1.41 16.89 -6.41
C ASN A 30 -0.07 17.06 -6.82
N GLU A 31 -0.51 18.26 -7.15
CA GLU A 31 -1.88 18.51 -7.64
C GLU A 31 -2.14 17.72 -8.92
N ALA A 32 -1.20 17.73 -9.89
CA ALA A 32 -1.33 16.98 -11.13
C ALA A 32 -1.27 15.44 -10.92
N MET A 33 -0.61 14.97 -9.87
CA MET A 33 -0.66 13.55 -9.47
C MET A 33 -2.00 13.21 -8.82
N ASN A 34 -2.51 14.08 -7.94
CA ASN A 34 -3.76 13.86 -7.21
C ASN A 34 -5.00 13.90 -8.12
N ASP A 35 -5.01 14.75 -9.13
CA ASP A 35 -6.11 14.84 -10.11
C ASP A 35 -5.99 13.82 -11.26
N GLY A 36 -4.93 12.98 -11.25
CA GLY A 36 -4.68 11.93 -12.22
C GLY A 36 -4.16 12.41 -13.58
N THR A 37 -3.81 13.69 -13.71
CA THR A 37 -3.18 14.25 -14.92
C THR A 37 -1.77 13.72 -15.10
N LEU A 38 -1.02 13.51 -14.01
CA LEU A 38 0.25 12.79 -13.96
C LEU A 38 0.04 11.45 -13.26
N ARG A 39 0.41 10.38 -13.94
CA ARG A 39 0.31 9.00 -13.42
C ARG A 39 1.67 8.42 -13.14
N SER A 40 1.73 7.43 -12.26
CA SER A 40 2.95 6.66 -12.03
C SER A 40 3.57 6.18 -13.35
N GLY A 41 4.88 6.37 -13.47
CA GLY A 41 5.63 6.04 -14.69
C GLY A 41 5.63 7.13 -15.77
N ASP A 42 4.82 8.18 -15.65
CA ASP A 42 4.85 9.28 -16.61
C ASP A 42 6.18 10.04 -16.56
N ALA A 43 6.70 10.35 -17.74
CA ALA A 43 7.94 11.12 -17.85
C ALA A 43 7.71 12.60 -17.49
N ILE A 44 8.51 13.12 -16.57
CA ILE A 44 8.58 14.54 -16.24
C ILE A 44 9.58 15.21 -17.17
N PRO A 45 9.29 16.42 -17.72
CA PRO A 45 10.26 17.17 -18.51
C PRO A 45 11.55 17.44 -17.75
N SER A 46 12.66 17.68 -18.47
CA SER A 46 13.94 17.93 -17.81
C SER A 46 13.88 19.17 -16.91
N GLU A 47 14.77 19.22 -15.89
CA GLU A 47 14.90 20.40 -15.02
C GLU A 47 15.03 21.71 -15.82
N ARG A 48 15.68 21.67 -16.98
CA ARG A 48 15.85 22.82 -17.86
C ARG A 48 14.52 23.24 -18.47
N ASP A 49 13.80 22.26 -19.03
CA ASP A 49 12.53 22.54 -19.72
C ASP A 49 11.46 23.03 -18.74
N VAL A 50 11.40 22.44 -17.53
CA VAL A 50 10.50 22.90 -16.47
C VAL A 50 10.86 24.30 -15.99
N ALA A 51 12.16 24.61 -15.86
CA ALA A 51 12.61 25.94 -15.47
C ALA A 51 12.20 27.01 -16.51
N GLU A 52 12.31 26.69 -17.80
CA GLU A 52 11.86 27.55 -18.89
C GLU A 52 10.33 27.70 -18.90
N LEU A 53 9.57 26.60 -18.79
CA LEU A 53 8.09 26.63 -18.80
C LEU A 53 7.50 27.42 -17.64
N LEU A 54 8.10 27.32 -16.45
CA LEU A 54 7.61 28.00 -15.22
C LEU A 54 8.27 29.37 -14.98
N ASN A 55 9.25 29.76 -15.81
CA ASN A 55 10.06 30.97 -15.63
C ASN A 55 10.71 31.07 -14.24
N VAL A 56 11.33 29.97 -13.79
CA VAL A 56 12.07 29.88 -12.52
C VAL A 56 13.51 29.42 -12.75
N SER A 57 14.37 29.54 -11.72
CA SER A 57 15.74 29.08 -11.84
C SER A 57 15.82 27.54 -11.88
N ARG A 58 16.80 26.99 -12.63
CA ARG A 58 17.09 25.54 -12.64
C ARG A 58 17.42 25.00 -11.24
N VAL A 59 18.05 25.82 -10.39
CA VAL A 59 18.34 25.45 -8.99
C VAL A 59 17.05 25.24 -8.19
N THR A 60 16.04 26.08 -8.43
CA THR A 60 14.70 25.95 -7.80
C THR A 60 14.04 24.63 -8.20
N VAL A 61 14.03 24.31 -9.51
CA VAL A 61 13.44 23.06 -10.01
C VAL A 61 14.22 21.83 -9.50
N ARG A 62 15.55 21.88 -9.55
CA ARG A 62 16.41 20.80 -9.05
C ARG A 62 16.14 20.53 -7.58
N ARG A 63 16.04 21.57 -6.74
CA ARG A 63 15.72 21.42 -5.34
C ARG A 63 14.37 20.74 -5.14
N ALA A 64 13.33 21.20 -5.85
CA ALA A 64 12.00 20.60 -5.79
C ALA A 64 12.05 19.11 -6.19
N PHE A 65 12.70 18.79 -7.31
CA PHE A 65 12.80 17.40 -7.79
C PHE A 65 13.63 16.52 -6.88
N THR A 66 14.74 17.01 -6.31
CA THR A 66 15.54 16.25 -5.34
C THR A 66 14.73 15.92 -4.09
N GLU A 67 13.99 16.91 -3.53
CA GLU A 67 13.11 16.65 -2.40
C GLU A 67 12.02 15.64 -2.74
N MET A 68 11.37 15.77 -3.92
CA MET A 68 10.34 14.83 -4.35
C MET A 68 10.88 13.42 -4.64
N VAL A 69 12.13 13.30 -5.10
CA VAL A 69 12.80 11.99 -5.23
C VAL A 69 13.06 11.37 -3.85
N ASN A 70 13.53 12.16 -2.90
CA ASN A 70 13.74 11.69 -1.51
C ASN A 70 12.41 11.30 -0.82
N GLU A 71 11.30 11.93 -1.20
CA GLU A 71 9.94 11.62 -0.76
C GLU A 71 9.31 10.45 -1.56
N GLY A 72 10.03 9.89 -2.55
CA GLY A 72 9.54 8.82 -3.41
C GLY A 72 8.48 9.24 -4.45
N LEU A 73 8.12 10.52 -4.51
CA LEU A 73 7.13 11.06 -5.45
C LEU A 73 7.64 11.10 -6.90
N LEU A 74 8.94 11.20 -7.07
CA LEU A 74 9.61 11.11 -8.37
C LEU A 74 10.72 10.05 -8.31
N THR A 75 11.04 9.47 -9.47
CA THR A 75 12.16 8.54 -9.63
C THR A 75 13.08 9.05 -10.72
N GLN A 76 14.40 9.07 -10.45
CA GLN A 76 15.41 9.38 -11.46
C GLN A 76 16.02 8.10 -12.02
N LYS A 77 15.92 7.91 -13.34
CA LYS A 77 16.62 6.81 -14.05
C LYS A 77 17.86 7.39 -14.74
N ARG A 78 19.04 6.92 -14.34
CA ARG A 78 20.32 7.42 -14.87
C ARG A 78 20.36 7.33 -16.40
N GLY A 79 20.55 8.46 -17.07
CA GLY A 79 20.56 8.55 -18.54
C GLY A 79 19.18 8.51 -19.22
N SER A 80 18.09 8.35 -18.48
CA SER A 80 16.73 8.25 -19.05
C SER A 80 15.81 9.41 -18.65
N GLY A 81 16.03 10.05 -17.50
CA GLY A 81 15.23 11.21 -17.06
C GLY A 81 14.57 11.03 -15.70
N THR A 82 13.64 11.94 -15.41
CA THR A 82 12.81 11.92 -14.20
C THR A 82 11.40 11.46 -14.55
N TYR A 83 10.87 10.59 -13.73
CA TYR A 83 9.53 9.99 -13.90
C TYR A 83 8.72 10.20 -12.63
N VAL A 84 7.39 10.24 -12.78
CA VAL A 84 6.50 10.16 -11.63
C VAL A 84 6.77 8.84 -10.92
N GLY A 85 7.14 8.91 -9.66
CA GLY A 85 7.39 7.75 -8.82
C GLY A 85 6.14 6.89 -8.66
N GLY A 86 6.32 5.60 -8.46
CA GLY A 86 5.23 4.67 -8.22
C GLY A 86 4.74 4.66 -6.77
N VAL A 87 5.26 5.54 -5.93
CA VAL A 87 4.88 5.62 -4.52
C VAL A 87 3.69 6.54 -4.41
N PRO A 88 2.51 6.04 -4.06
CA PRO A 88 1.41 6.90 -3.66
C PRO A 88 1.83 7.73 -2.44
N GLN A 89 1.29 8.95 -2.28
CA GLN A 89 1.12 9.53 -0.96
C GLN A 89 0.74 8.41 0.00
N ARG A 90 1.25 8.46 1.26
CA ARG A 90 0.95 7.44 2.26
C ARG A 90 -0.45 6.91 2.12
N LEU A 91 -0.56 5.59 1.98
CA LEU A 91 -1.84 4.92 1.77
C LEU A 91 -2.61 4.93 3.09
N GLU A 92 -3.55 5.83 3.23
CA GLU A 92 -4.40 5.92 4.41
C GLU A 92 -5.47 4.83 4.38
N GLN A 93 -5.39 3.82 5.22
CA GLN A 93 -6.42 2.79 5.36
C GLN A 93 -7.32 3.07 6.56
N PRO A 94 -8.65 3.21 6.37
CA PRO A 94 -9.57 3.30 7.47
C PRO A 94 -9.57 2.02 8.31
N LEU A 95 -9.32 2.13 9.63
CA LEU A 95 -9.38 1.00 10.57
C LEU A 95 -10.79 0.42 10.74
N SER A 96 -11.81 1.17 10.37
CA SER A 96 -13.22 0.78 10.52
C SER A 96 -13.75 -0.13 9.40
N ARG A 97 -12.96 -0.41 8.36
CA ARG A 97 -13.41 -1.19 7.19
C ARG A 97 -12.58 -2.45 7.03
N LEU A 98 -13.28 -3.59 6.91
CA LEU A 98 -12.68 -4.85 6.51
C LEU A 98 -12.61 -4.91 4.98
N THR A 99 -11.43 -4.70 4.44
CA THR A 99 -11.13 -4.80 3.00
C THR A 99 -9.94 -5.73 2.78
N SER A 100 -9.91 -6.40 1.64
CA SER A 100 -8.70 -7.08 1.19
C SER A 100 -7.70 -6.06 0.64
N PHE A 101 -6.41 -6.39 0.62
CA PHE A 101 -5.39 -5.55 0.00
C PHE A 101 -5.75 -5.14 -1.43
N SER A 102 -6.22 -6.09 -2.24
CA SER A 102 -6.59 -5.82 -3.64
C SER A 102 -7.79 -4.88 -3.78
N GLU A 103 -8.79 -5.01 -2.90
CA GLU A 103 -9.94 -4.10 -2.88
C GLU A 103 -9.54 -2.69 -2.45
N ASP A 104 -8.68 -2.58 -1.42
CA ASP A 104 -8.20 -1.30 -0.92
C ASP A 104 -7.39 -0.55 -2.00
N MET A 105 -6.44 -1.22 -2.64
CA MET A 105 -5.64 -0.62 -3.71
C MET A 105 -6.50 -0.24 -4.93
N LYS A 106 -7.46 -1.09 -5.31
CA LYS A 106 -8.39 -0.80 -6.42
C LYS A 106 -9.25 0.43 -6.16
N LEU A 107 -9.73 0.63 -4.93
CA LEU A 107 -10.47 1.84 -4.55
C LEU A 107 -9.64 3.12 -4.71
N ARG A 108 -8.32 3.00 -4.66
CA ARG A 108 -7.35 4.10 -4.85
C ARG A 108 -6.88 4.26 -6.29
N GLY A 109 -7.38 3.44 -7.22
CA GLY A 109 -6.97 3.45 -8.61
C GLY A 109 -5.55 2.90 -8.84
N LEU A 110 -5.02 2.11 -7.89
CA LEU A 110 -3.70 1.50 -7.98
C LEU A 110 -3.79 0.10 -8.55
N GLU A 111 -2.85 -0.24 -9.42
CA GLU A 111 -2.68 -1.60 -9.91
C GLU A 111 -2.00 -2.46 -8.84
N THR A 112 -2.49 -3.69 -8.66
CA THR A 112 -1.94 -4.61 -7.67
C THR A 112 -1.32 -5.82 -8.34
N ARG A 113 -0.16 -6.23 -7.82
CA ARG A 113 0.51 -7.47 -8.14
C ARG A 113 0.87 -8.22 -6.86
N ALA A 114 0.93 -9.53 -6.93
CA ALA A 114 1.43 -10.36 -5.85
C ALA A 114 2.47 -11.34 -6.39
N GLU A 115 3.59 -11.44 -5.70
CA GLU A 115 4.55 -12.52 -5.88
C GLU A 115 4.37 -13.55 -4.76
N TRP A 116 4.27 -14.81 -5.16
CA TRP A 116 4.14 -15.90 -4.22
C TRP A 116 5.50 -16.27 -3.64
N LEU A 117 5.65 -16.12 -2.33
CA LEU A 117 6.85 -16.56 -1.61
C LEU A 117 6.73 -18.03 -1.19
N SER A 118 5.52 -18.45 -0.78
CA SER A 118 5.22 -19.87 -0.52
C SER A 118 3.72 -20.15 -0.59
N ARG A 119 3.38 -21.41 -0.87
CA ARG A 119 2.02 -21.98 -0.77
C ARG A 119 2.15 -23.41 -0.28
N ALA A 120 1.38 -23.77 0.74
CA ALA A 120 1.37 -25.12 1.26
C ALA A 120 0.03 -25.47 1.91
N THR A 121 -0.32 -26.76 1.93
CA THR A 121 -1.40 -27.28 2.76
C THR A 121 -0.78 -28.26 3.74
N GLU A 122 -0.82 -27.96 5.02
CA GLU A 122 -0.11 -28.67 6.06
C GLU A 122 -0.85 -28.60 7.40
N LEU A 123 -0.36 -29.27 8.43
CA LEU A 123 -0.96 -29.22 9.76
C LEU A 123 -0.88 -27.81 10.34
N ALA A 124 -1.92 -27.41 11.05
CA ALA A 124 -1.93 -26.15 11.77
C ALA A 124 -0.86 -26.13 12.87
N THR A 125 -0.16 -25.04 13.03
CA THR A 125 0.68 -24.81 14.20
C THR A 125 -0.19 -24.62 15.46
N PRO A 126 0.36 -24.77 16.68
CA PRO A 126 -0.40 -24.53 17.90
C PRO A 126 -1.03 -23.11 17.97
N GLU A 127 -0.32 -22.10 17.49
CA GLU A 127 -0.82 -20.74 17.45
C GLU A 127 -2.00 -20.60 16.47
N GLU A 128 -1.86 -21.11 15.25
CA GLU A 128 -2.91 -21.11 14.23
C GLU A 128 -4.14 -21.87 14.70
N ALA A 129 -3.93 -23.03 15.35
CA ALA A 129 -5.02 -23.82 15.92
C ALA A 129 -5.78 -23.03 16.99
N LEU A 130 -5.08 -22.30 17.86
CA LEU A 130 -5.70 -21.44 18.86
C LEU A 130 -6.48 -20.29 18.22
N LYS A 131 -5.87 -19.56 17.25
CA LYS A 131 -6.49 -18.40 16.58
C LYS A 131 -7.72 -18.80 15.76
N LEU A 132 -7.69 -19.97 15.11
CA LEU A 132 -8.72 -20.44 14.18
C LEU A 132 -9.69 -21.45 14.81
N SER A 133 -9.54 -21.74 16.11
CA SER A 133 -10.33 -22.75 16.83
C SER A 133 -10.31 -24.12 16.13
N LEU A 134 -9.11 -24.60 15.84
CA LEU A 134 -8.86 -25.87 15.16
C LEU A 134 -8.38 -26.95 16.15
N SER A 135 -8.60 -28.21 15.77
CA SER A 135 -7.96 -29.34 16.42
C SER A 135 -6.49 -29.46 15.98
N PRO A 136 -5.61 -30.05 16.81
CA PRO A 136 -4.19 -30.22 16.47
C PRO A 136 -3.92 -31.03 15.19
N SER A 137 -4.89 -31.83 14.73
CA SER A 137 -4.82 -32.62 13.49
C SER A 137 -5.39 -31.93 12.28
N ASP A 138 -6.00 -30.72 12.45
CA ASP A 138 -6.61 -30.02 11.35
C ASP A 138 -5.54 -29.41 10.45
N LYS A 139 -5.81 -29.41 9.15
CA LYS A 139 -4.95 -28.81 8.15
C LYS A 139 -5.39 -27.41 7.79
N VAL A 140 -4.41 -26.65 7.37
CA VAL A 140 -4.57 -25.29 6.87
C VAL A 140 -3.90 -25.12 5.51
N SER A 141 -4.50 -24.29 4.66
CA SER A 141 -3.83 -23.74 3.49
C SER A 141 -3.12 -22.46 3.90
N ARG A 142 -1.80 -22.44 3.77
CA ARG A 142 -0.95 -21.30 4.12
C ARG A 142 -0.39 -20.66 2.87
N PHE A 143 -0.39 -19.31 2.83
CA PHE A 143 0.09 -18.52 1.71
C PHE A 143 0.97 -17.40 2.21
N LYS A 144 2.16 -17.28 1.66
CA LYS A 144 3.01 -16.11 1.88
C LYS A 144 3.21 -15.36 0.57
N ARG A 145 2.95 -14.05 0.58
CA ARG A 145 2.97 -13.21 -0.62
C ARG A 145 3.70 -11.90 -0.37
N LEU A 146 4.48 -11.47 -1.33
CA LEU A 146 4.92 -10.09 -1.44
C LEU A 146 3.87 -9.31 -2.25
N ARG A 147 3.36 -8.22 -1.70
CA ARG A 147 2.27 -7.42 -2.26
C ARG A 147 2.82 -6.11 -2.81
N PHE A 148 2.42 -5.79 -4.03
CA PHE A 148 2.84 -4.58 -4.73
C PHE A 148 1.65 -3.70 -5.05
N ALA A 149 1.89 -2.38 -5.06
CA ALA A 149 1.04 -1.40 -5.69
C ALA A 149 1.89 -0.57 -6.67
N ASN A 150 1.46 -0.48 -7.94
CA ASN A 150 2.22 0.16 -9.02
C ASN A 150 3.70 -0.27 -9.06
N ASP A 151 3.95 -1.58 -8.97
CA ASP A 151 5.30 -2.19 -8.94
C ASP A 151 6.18 -1.87 -7.71
N VAL A 152 5.67 -1.14 -6.72
CA VAL A 152 6.37 -0.89 -5.46
C VAL A 152 5.98 -1.95 -4.44
N PRO A 153 6.95 -2.67 -3.81
CA PRO A 153 6.64 -3.63 -2.75
C PRO A 153 6.15 -2.89 -1.51
N LEU A 154 4.94 -3.22 -1.05
CA LEU A 154 4.27 -2.56 0.07
C LEU A 154 4.16 -3.40 1.32
N ALA A 155 3.92 -4.70 1.16
CA ALA A 155 3.70 -5.58 2.29
C ALA A 155 4.11 -7.02 2.01
N ILE A 156 4.56 -7.70 3.06
CA ILE A 156 4.66 -9.16 3.12
C ILE A 156 3.44 -9.64 3.89
N GLU A 157 2.63 -10.50 3.29
CA GLU A 157 1.41 -11.03 3.88
C GLU A 157 1.49 -12.55 3.97
N GLU A 158 1.22 -13.10 5.15
CA GLU A 158 1.04 -14.53 5.36
C GLU A 158 -0.38 -14.79 5.85
N ALA A 159 -1.16 -15.55 5.08
CA ALA A 159 -2.54 -15.90 5.38
C ALA A 159 -2.70 -17.40 5.59
N VAL A 160 -3.47 -17.77 6.58
CA VAL A 160 -3.73 -19.15 7.01
C VAL A 160 -5.24 -19.37 7.02
N ILE A 161 -5.69 -20.36 6.23
CA ILE A 161 -7.11 -20.68 6.05
C ILE A 161 -7.33 -22.15 6.41
N PRO A 162 -8.28 -22.49 7.27
CA PRO A 162 -8.63 -23.89 7.51
C PRO A 162 -8.99 -24.63 6.22
N GLU A 163 -8.46 -25.85 6.03
CA GLU A 163 -8.68 -26.67 4.82
C GLU A 163 -10.17 -26.83 4.48
N ARG A 164 -11.04 -26.89 5.47
CA ARG A 164 -12.50 -26.99 5.28
C ARG A 164 -13.11 -25.81 4.52
N PHE A 165 -12.48 -24.62 4.55
CA PHE A 165 -12.93 -23.44 3.81
C PHE A 165 -12.19 -23.28 2.50
N LEU A 166 -10.92 -23.67 2.45
CA LEU A 166 -10.07 -23.61 1.26
C LEU A 166 -9.16 -24.85 1.22
N PRO A 167 -9.60 -25.92 0.54
CA PRO A 167 -8.91 -27.23 0.58
C PRO A 167 -7.60 -27.26 -0.19
N ASP A 168 -7.37 -26.34 -1.11
CA ASP A 168 -6.16 -26.27 -1.91
C ASP A 168 -5.69 -24.83 -2.01
N ALA A 169 -4.44 -24.61 -1.64
CA ALA A 169 -3.78 -23.32 -1.72
C ALA A 169 -3.73 -22.75 -3.15
N ASN A 170 -3.78 -23.60 -4.17
CA ASN A 170 -3.76 -23.18 -5.58
C ASN A 170 -5.10 -22.58 -6.08
N LEU A 171 -6.17 -22.70 -5.32
CA LEU A 171 -7.46 -22.06 -5.63
C LEU A 171 -7.41 -20.53 -5.53
N VAL A 172 -6.40 -19.98 -4.85
CA VAL A 172 -6.20 -18.53 -4.78
C VAL A 172 -5.41 -18.06 -6.01
N GLN A 173 -6.06 -17.32 -6.87
CA GLN A 173 -5.43 -16.69 -8.04
C GLN A 173 -4.87 -15.31 -7.68
N ALA A 174 -5.70 -14.28 -7.70
CA ALA A 174 -5.31 -12.89 -7.41
C ALA A 174 -5.76 -12.42 -6.01
N SER A 175 -6.96 -12.80 -5.58
CA SER A 175 -7.57 -12.35 -4.33
C SER A 175 -8.03 -13.54 -3.48
N LEU A 176 -7.57 -13.59 -2.22
CA LEU A 176 -8.02 -14.58 -1.25
C LEU A 176 -9.51 -14.40 -0.93
N TYR A 177 -9.96 -13.17 -0.74
CA TYR A 177 -11.38 -12.91 -0.43
C TYR A 177 -12.31 -13.27 -1.59
N ALA A 178 -11.88 -13.09 -2.84
CA ALA A 178 -12.64 -13.56 -3.99
C ALA A 178 -12.73 -15.10 -4.03
N ALA A 179 -11.65 -15.82 -3.69
CA ALA A 179 -11.65 -17.27 -3.62
C ALA A 179 -12.55 -17.80 -2.49
N LEU A 180 -12.55 -17.14 -1.33
CA LEU A 180 -13.43 -17.47 -0.21
C LEU A 180 -14.91 -17.15 -0.53
N ASP A 181 -15.17 -16.01 -1.17
CA ASP A 181 -16.52 -15.57 -1.57
C ASP A 181 -17.14 -16.55 -2.57
N ALA A 182 -16.40 -16.98 -3.58
CA ALA A 182 -16.84 -17.98 -4.55
C ALA A 182 -17.21 -19.33 -3.92
N ARG A 183 -16.76 -19.59 -2.69
CA ARG A 183 -17.08 -20.78 -1.90
C ARG A 183 -18.13 -20.55 -0.81
N GLY A 184 -18.65 -19.32 -0.71
CA GLY A 184 -19.62 -18.94 0.33
C GLY A 184 -19.04 -18.68 1.71
N PHE A 185 -17.71 -18.44 1.80
CA PHE A 185 -16.97 -18.23 3.06
C PHE A 185 -16.35 -16.84 3.15
N LYS A 186 -17.01 -15.83 2.61
CA LYS A 186 -16.56 -14.44 2.70
C LYS A 186 -16.58 -13.95 4.15
N PRO A 187 -15.46 -13.44 4.70
CA PRO A 187 -15.46 -12.88 6.04
C PRO A 187 -16.32 -11.61 6.12
N VAL A 188 -17.00 -11.42 7.25
CA VAL A 188 -17.90 -10.26 7.48
C VAL A 188 -17.41 -9.36 8.60
N ARG A 189 -16.51 -9.83 9.46
CA ARG A 189 -15.87 -9.04 10.53
C ARG A 189 -14.48 -9.56 10.82
N ALA A 190 -13.64 -8.73 11.43
CA ALA A 190 -12.32 -9.13 11.88
C ALA A 190 -11.95 -8.47 13.21
N LEU A 191 -11.08 -9.14 13.96
CA LEU A 191 -10.31 -8.56 15.05
C LEU A 191 -8.88 -8.34 14.54
N GLN A 192 -8.41 -7.10 14.62
CA GLN A 192 -7.09 -6.72 14.13
C GLN A 192 -6.28 -6.05 15.23
N ARG A 193 -5.00 -6.42 15.30
CA ARG A 193 -4.00 -5.79 16.17
C ARG A 193 -2.91 -5.22 15.31
N LEU A 194 -2.43 -4.03 15.67
CA LEU A 194 -1.34 -3.35 15.00
C LEU A 194 -0.29 -2.97 16.01
N HIS A 195 0.98 -3.17 15.67
CA HIS A 195 2.10 -2.63 16.43
C HIS A 195 3.27 -2.33 15.49
N ALA A 196 4.12 -1.41 15.90
CA ALA A 196 5.31 -1.05 15.16
C ALA A 196 6.44 -2.05 15.45
N ILE A 197 7.19 -2.40 14.40
CA ILE A 197 8.39 -3.24 14.47
C ILE A 197 9.51 -2.64 13.61
N GLY A 198 10.74 -3.08 13.82
CA GLY A 198 11.82 -2.96 12.84
C GLY A 198 11.85 -4.21 11.96
N LEU A 199 12.05 -4.03 10.66
CA LEU A 199 12.13 -5.16 9.72
C LEU A 199 13.44 -5.92 9.91
N GLU A 200 13.33 -7.25 9.93
CA GLU A 200 14.47 -8.14 9.90
C GLU A 200 15.13 -8.13 8.50
N PRO A 201 16.42 -8.54 8.37
CA PRO A 201 17.16 -8.43 7.10
C PRO A 201 16.46 -9.06 5.89
N GLN A 202 15.79 -10.20 6.06
CA GLN A 202 15.10 -10.90 4.98
C GLN A 202 13.86 -10.14 4.50
N GLU A 203 13.08 -9.60 5.42
CA GLU A 203 11.86 -8.83 5.14
C GLU A 203 12.22 -7.47 4.52
N ALA A 204 13.25 -6.81 5.07
CA ALA A 204 13.75 -5.56 4.55
C ALA A 204 14.23 -5.70 3.09
N ALA A 205 14.94 -6.78 2.77
CA ALA A 205 15.38 -7.07 1.41
C ALA A 205 14.20 -7.29 0.44
N LEU A 206 13.16 -8.02 0.86
CA LEU A 206 11.94 -8.24 0.06
C LEU A 206 11.15 -6.93 -0.16
N LEU A 207 11.13 -6.07 0.84
CA LEU A 207 10.42 -4.78 0.78
C LEU A 207 11.28 -3.65 0.19
N GLU A 208 12.52 -3.94 -0.22
CA GLU A 208 13.46 -2.97 -0.82
C GLU A 208 13.72 -1.76 0.09
N VAL A 209 13.92 -2.02 1.38
CA VAL A 209 14.24 -1.01 2.40
C VAL A 209 15.46 -1.43 3.22
N GLU A 210 15.97 -0.53 4.06
CA GLU A 210 17.09 -0.83 4.95
C GLU A 210 16.66 -1.78 6.09
N THR A 211 17.58 -2.62 6.55
CA THR A 211 17.36 -3.44 7.74
C THR A 211 17.05 -2.56 8.95
N GLY A 212 16.04 -2.93 9.71
CA GLY A 212 15.55 -2.13 10.83
C GLY A 212 14.60 -1.00 10.44
N ALA A 213 14.28 -0.82 9.16
CA ALA A 213 13.26 0.15 8.74
C ALA A 213 11.95 -0.10 9.48
N ALA A 214 11.25 0.97 9.84
CA ALA A 214 9.99 0.90 10.55
C ALA A 214 8.90 0.23 9.69
N ALA A 215 8.18 -0.71 10.28
CA ALA A 215 7.04 -1.37 9.66
C ALA A 215 5.87 -1.46 10.64
N LEU A 216 4.67 -1.56 10.10
CA LEU A 216 3.47 -1.90 10.86
C LEU A 216 3.24 -3.41 10.73
N PHE A 217 3.37 -4.11 11.85
CA PHE A 217 2.97 -5.49 11.95
C PHE A 217 1.48 -5.58 12.27
N ILE A 218 0.75 -6.32 11.44
CA ILE A 218 -0.69 -6.49 11.57
C ILE A 218 -0.99 -7.97 11.75
N GLU A 219 -1.68 -8.28 12.84
CA GLU A 219 -2.27 -9.58 13.10
C GLU A 219 -3.78 -9.46 12.98
N ARG A 220 -4.41 -10.28 12.15
CA ARG A 220 -5.86 -10.25 11.92
C ARG A 220 -6.45 -11.64 12.00
N VAL A 221 -7.56 -11.77 12.73
CA VAL A 221 -8.43 -12.95 12.67
C VAL A 221 -9.77 -12.51 12.08
N SER A 222 -10.16 -13.11 10.97
CA SER A 222 -11.40 -12.82 10.25
C SER A 222 -12.45 -13.90 10.50
N TYR A 223 -13.72 -13.49 10.56
CA TYR A 223 -14.83 -14.35 10.96
C TYR A 223 -15.97 -14.32 9.94
N LEU A 224 -16.62 -15.46 9.78
CA LEU A 224 -17.88 -15.60 9.05
C LEU A 224 -19.06 -15.01 9.84
N ALA A 225 -20.21 -14.90 9.18
CA ALA A 225 -21.45 -14.40 9.78
C ALA A 225 -21.94 -15.29 10.95
N ASP A 226 -21.63 -16.60 10.93
CA ASP A 226 -21.94 -17.56 11.99
C ASP A 226 -20.93 -17.54 13.15
N GLY A 227 -19.93 -16.69 13.10
CA GLY A 227 -18.91 -16.52 14.13
C GLY A 227 -17.68 -17.43 14.01
N ARG A 228 -17.63 -18.37 13.05
CA ARG A 228 -16.45 -19.20 12.83
C ARG A 228 -15.28 -18.38 12.32
N ALA A 229 -14.08 -18.62 12.87
CA ALA A 229 -12.84 -18.04 12.35
C ALA A 229 -12.52 -18.70 10.99
N VAL A 230 -12.34 -17.88 9.95
CA VAL A 230 -12.09 -18.35 8.57
C VAL A 230 -10.68 -18.04 8.10
N GLU A 231 -10.02 -17.06 8.68
CA GLU A 231 -8.70 -16.59 8.27
C GLU A 231 -7.91 -16.09 9.49
N PHE A 232 -6.64 -16.43 9.52
CA PHE A 232 -5.63 -15.79 10.36
C PHE A 232 -4.54 -15.25 9.45
N THR A 233 -4.26 -13.95 9.55
CA THR A 233 -3.29 -13.27 8.68
C THR A 233 -2.31 -12.47 9.51
N THR A 234 -1.03 -12.58 9.18
CA THR A 234 0.02 -11.67 9.64
C THR A 234 0.57 -10.89 8.46
N SER A 235 0.87 -9.62 8.65
CA SER A 235 1.37 -8.76 7.58
C SER A 235 2.38 -7.75 8.10
N HIS A 236 3.44 -7.54 7.32
CA HIS A 236 4.44 -6.49 7.54
C HIS A 236 4.25 -5.43 6.46
N TYR A 237 3.70 -4.27 6.83
CA TYR A 237 3.52 -3.14 5.92
C TYR A 237 4.65 -2.14 6.10
N ARG A 238 5.18 -1.61 5.00
CA ARG A 238 6.16 -0.52 5.02
C ARG A 238 5.58 0.71 5.73
N GLY A 239 6.23 1.12 6.82
CA GLY A 239 5.77 2.24 7.64
C GLY A 239 5.99 3.62 7.02
N ASP A 240 6.83 3.71 5.98
CA ASP A 240 7.04 4.94 5.22
C ASP A 240 5.94 5.19 4.18
N LEU A 241 5.17 4.14 3.79
CA LEU A 241 4.18 4.18 2.72
C LEU A 241 2.74 3.93 3.18
N TYR A 242 2.53 3.48 4.42
CA TYR A 242 1.21 3.02 4.87
C TYR A 242 0.81 3.67 6.20
N ASP A 243 -0.36 4.31 6.21
CA ASP A 243 -0.98 4.89 7.39
C ASP A 243 -2.34 4.22 7.67
N PHE A 244 -2.65 4.01 8.94
CA PHE A 244 -3.97 3.60 9.38
C PHE A 244 -4.68 4.78 10.03
N VAL A 245 -5.88 5.10 9.53
CA VAL A 245 -6.68 6.24 10.02
C VAL A 245 -7.92 5.72 10.73
N ALA A 246 -8.18 6.25 11.92
CA ALA A 246 -9.43 6.02 12.66
C ALA A 246 -10.09 7.35 12.97
N GLU A 247 -11.37 7.48 12.64
CA GLU A 247 -12.20 8.57 13.13
C GLU A 247 -12.72 8.19 14.53
N LEU A 248 -12.45 9.07 15.50
CA LEU A 248 -12.87 8.88 16.88
C LEU A 248 -13.99 9.89 17.20
N SER A 249 -15.12 9.39 17.69
CA SER A 249 -16.21 10.22 18.20
C SER A 249 -16.40 9.98 19.70
N LEU A 250 -16.73 11.03 20.44
CA LEU A 250 -17.20 10.85 21.82
C LEU A 250 -18.52 10.08 21.79
N ALA A 251 -18.60 8.99 22.56
CA ALA A 251 -19.88 8.35 22.76
C ALA A 251 -20.84 9.37 23.38
N ALA A 252 -22.01 9.57 22.77
CA ALA A 252 -23.06 10.33 23.41
C ALA A 252 -23.37 9.61 24.74
N GLU A 253 -23.15 10.29 25.88
CA GLU A 253 -23.64 9.80 27.16
C GLU A 253 -25.15 9.66 27.02
N THR A 254 -25.65 8.44 26.94
CA THR A 254 -27.05 8.15 27.25
C THR A 254 -27.18 8.36 28.76
N LEU A 255 -27.54 9.59 29.15
CA LEU A 255 -28.01 9.85 30.51
C LEU A 255 -29.21 8.93 30.78
N PRO A 256 -29.27 8.27 31.93
CA PRO A 256 -30.33 7.36 32.31
C PRO A 256 -31.68 8.04 32.43
#